data_7e7dae921ffcef978d16e2b8574275ad
#
_entry.id   7e7dae921ffcef978d16e2b8574275ad
#
_cell.length_a   1.000
_cell.length_b   1.000
_cell.length_c   1.000
_cell.angle_alpha   90.00
_cell.angle_beta   90.00
_cell.angle_gamma   90.00
#
_symmetry.space_group_name_H-M   'P 1'
#
loop_
_entity.id
_entity.type
_entity.pdbx_description
1 polymer ?
#
loop_
_entity_poly.entity_id
_entity_poly.type
_entity_poly.pdbx_seq_one_letter_code
_entity_poly.pdbx_strand_id
1 'polypeptide(L)'
;ITPATYHSRTYDRSRRLPNLLETLTRYGGVTEVDPITYTRVVVIISTDPEAPIEAHEIGCAAEIVKHIGGQSPAAEVLWAFGTEEGLGDEAELLVEWSY
;
A
#
# COMPACT_ATOMS: atom_id res chain seq x y z
N ILE A 1 -13.17 -11.19 2.88
CA ILE A 1 -11.85 -10.58 2.61
C ILE A 1 -11.83 -10.09 1.17
N THR A 2 -11.46 -8.85 0.97
CA THR A 2 -11.35 -8.25 -0.35
C THR A 2 -9.90 -7.77 -0.54
N PRO A 3 -9.06 -8.53 -1.25
CA PRO A 3 -7.68 -8.11 -1.51
C PRO A 3 -7.58 -7.19 -2.73
N ALA A 4 -6.63 -6.28 -2.69
CA ALA A 4 -6.24 -5.49 -3.84
C ALA A 4 -4.72 -5.35 -3.87
N THR A 5 -4.14 -5.46 -5.05
CA THR A 5 -2.70 -5.39 -5.22
C THR A 5 -2.35 -4.29 -6.22
N TYR A 6 -1.39 -3.47 -5.87
CA TYR A 6 -0.92 -2.36 -6.71
C TYR A 6 0.60 -2.47 -6.88
N HIS A 7 1.08 -2.09 -8.06
CA HIS A 7 2.51 -2.05 -8.36
C HIS A 7 2.92 -0.63 -8.72
N SER A 8 4.11 -0.23 -8.33
CA SER A 8 4.61 1.12 -8.59
C SER A 8 4.89 1.37 -10.08
N ARG A 9 5.22 0.32 -10.83
CA ARG A 9 5.47 0.36 -12.28
C ARG A 9 6.48 1.43 -12.68
N THR A 10 7.59 1.48 -11.98
CA THR A 10 8.67 2.41 -12.26
C THR A 10 10.02 1.70 -12.21
N TYR A 11 10.95 2.16 -13.02
CA TYR A 11 12.34 1.70 -12.97
C TYR A 11 13.21 2.60 -12.08
N ASP A 12 12.62 3.65 -11.52
CA ASP A 12 13.31 4.56 -10.61
C ASP A 12 12.93 4.21 -9.18
N ARG A 13 13.86 3.62 -8.43
CA ARG A 13 13.64 3.20 -7.06
C ARG A 13 13.15 4.34 -6.17
N SER A 14 13.65 5.57 -6.41
CA SER A 14 13.26 6.73 -5.60
C SER A 14 11.80 7.13 -5.80
N ARG A 15 11.16 6.66 -6.87
CA ARG A 15 9.77 6.97 -7.21
C ARG A 15 8.80 5.86 -6.84
N ARG A 16 9.28 4.73 -6.33
CA ARG A 16 8.41 3.56 -6.13
C ARG A 16 7.25 3.83 -5.16
N LEU A 17 7.49 4.42 -4.00
CA LEU A 17 6.40 4.73 -3.07
C LEU A 17 5.57 5.94 -3.51
N PRO A 18 6.15 7.05 -4.00
CA PRO A 18 5.36 8.13 -4.59
C PRO A 18 4.43 7.66 -5.70
N ASN A 19 4.87 6.73 -6.56
CA ASN A 19 4.03 6.20 -7.62
C ASN A 19 2.87 5.36 -7.08
N LEU A 20 3.10 4.58 -6.01
CA LEU A 20 2.02 3.85 -5.34
C LEU A 20 0.99 4.81 -4.77
N LEU A 21 1.44 5.86 -4.09
CA LEU A 21 0.54 6.86 -3.51
C LEU A 21 -0.28 7.57 -4.60
N GLU A 22 0.35 7.92 -5.71
CA GLU A 22 -0.33 8.54 -6.84
C GLU A 22 -1.39 7.60 -7.41
N THR A 23 -1.07 6.32 -7.55
CA THR A 23 -2.03 5.33 -8.04
C THR A 23 -3.25 5.23 -7.12
N LEU A 24 -3.03 5.20 -5.81
CA LEU A 24 -4.13 5.17 -4.84
C LEU A 24 -5.01 6.39 -4.92
N THR A 25 -4.42 7.57 -5.02
CA THR A 25 -5.20 8.83 -5.06
C THR A 25 -5.94 9.00 -6.37
N ARG A 26 -5.41 8.45 -7.46
CA ARG A 26 -6.00 8.58 -8.78
C ARG A 26 -7.07 7.52 -9.06
N TYR A 27 -6.83 6.27 -8.63
CA TYR A 27 -7.71 5.15 -8.97
C TYR A 27 -8.53 4.62 -7.79
N GLY A 28 -8.40 5.22 -6.63
CA GLY A 28 -9.40 5.16 -5.59
C GLY A 28 -9.52 3.95 -4.69
N GLY A 29 -8.59 3.07 -4.60
CA GLY A 29 -8.64 2.03 -3.56
C GLY A 29 -9.94 1.20 -3.51
N VAL A 30 -10.67 1.26 -2.43
CA VAL A 30 -11.91 0.48 -2.23
C VAL A 30 -13.12 1.23 -2.78
N THR A 31 -13.33 1.17 -4.07
CA THR A 31 -14.42 1.94 -4.69
C THR A 31 -15.70 1.16 -4.91
N GLU A 32 -15.63 -0.16 -4.90
CA GLU A 32 -16.77 -1.00 -5.29
C GLU A 32 -17.56 -1.56 -4.10
N VAL A 33 -17.02 -1.42 -2.89
CA VAL A 33 -17.64 -1.93 -1.69
C VAL A 33 -17.69 -0.80 -0.66
N ASP A 34 -18.76 -0.74 0.11
CA ASP A 34 -18.90 0.28 1.15
C ASP A 34 -17.81 0.11 2.21
N PRO A 35 -16.81 1.00 2.28
CA PRO A 35 -15.70 0.86 3.22
C PRO A 35 -16.12 1.00 4.68
N ILE A 36 -17.29 1.55 4.95
CA ILE A 36 -17.81 1.71 6.31
C ILE A 36 -18.11 0.36 6.95
N THR A 37 -18.39 -0.66 6.13
CA THR A 37 -18.73 -1.98 6.63
C THR A 37 -17.53 -2.79 7.09
N TYR A 38 -16.32 -2.40 6.72
CA TYR A 38 -15.12 -3.13 7.10
C TYR A 38 -14.69 -2.79 8.52
N THR A 39 -14.20 -3.80 9.24
CA THR A 39 -13.69 -3.67 10.60
C THR A 39 -12.18 -3.76 10.69
N ARG A 40 -11.52 -4.28 9.66
CA ARG A 40 -10.07 -4.43 9.62
C ARG A 40 -9.53 -4.19 8.22
N VAL A 41 -8.39 -3.50 8.18
CA VAL A 41 -7.62 -3.31 6.97
C VAL A 41 -6.18 -3.73 7.24
N VAL A 42 -5.62 -4.58 6.39
CA VAL A 42 -4.21 -4.97 6.45
C VAL A 42 -3.50 -4.38 5.25
N VAL A 43 -2.39 -3.70 5.50
CA VAL A 43 -1.60 -3.03 4.47
C VAL A 43 -0.18 -3.57 4.51
N ILE A 44 0.29 -4.13 3.41
CA ILE A 44 1.67 -4.62 3.31
C ILE A 44 2.34 -3.93 2.12
N ILE A 45 3.44 -3.24 2.41
CA ILE A 45 4.27 -2.61 1.38
C ILE A 45 5.51 -3.48 1.23
N SER A 46 5.66 -4.10 0.06
CA SER A 46 6.76 -5.03 -0.21
C SER A 46 7.75 -4.45 -1.19
N THR A 47 9.02 -4.75 -0.96
CA THR A 47 10.13 -4.38 -1.83
C THR A 47 11.00 -5.60 -2.07
N ASP A 48 11.85 -5.55 -3.10
CA ASP A 48 12.80 -6.63 -3.36
C ASP A 48 13.77 -6.75 -2.17
N PRO A 49 14.16 -7.96 -1.75
CA PRO A 49 15.15 -8.13 -0.69
C PRO A 49 16.47 -7.42 -0.96
N GLU A 50 16.83 -7.24 -2.23
CA GLU A 50 18.04 -6.51 -2.63
C GLU A 50 17.84 -5.00 -2.68
N ALA A 51 16.62 -4.52 -2.49
CA ALA A 51 16.26 -3.12 -2.49
C ALA A 51 15.31 -2.80 -1.33
N PRO A 52 15.74 -3.04 -0.07
CA PRO A 52 14.85 -2.88 1.09
C PRO A 52 14.41 -1.44 1.27
N ILE A 53 13.34 -1.28 2.04
CA ILE A 53 12.83 0.05 2.41
C ILE A 53 13.96 0.85 3.09
N GLU A 54 14.09 2.10 2.71
CA GLU A 54 15.06 3.02 3.28
C GLU A 54 14.37 4.04 4.18
N ALA A 55 15.13 4.60 5.12
CA ALA A 55 14.57 5.53 6.11
C ALA A 55 13.81 6.70 5.49
N HIS A 56 14.30 7.25 4.39
CA HIS A 56 13.64 8.38 3.73
C HIS A 56 12.31 8.01 3.06
N GLU A 57 12.03 6.72 2.89
CA GLU A 57 10.78 6.25 2.30
C GLU A 57 9.65 6.10 3.33
N ILE A 58 9.98 6.07 4.61
CA ILE A 58 8.98 5.80 5.67
C ILE A 58 7.89 6.86 5.71
N GLY A 59 8.23 8.13 5.46
CA GLY A 59 7.24 9.20 5.42
C GLY A 59 6.17 8.97 4.35
N CYS A 60 6.59 8.57 3.15
CA CYS A 60 5.66 8.26 2.07
C CYS A 60 4.83 7.01 2.38
N ALA A 61 5.45 5.99 2.97
CA ALA A 61 4.75 4.79 3.41
C ALA A 61 3.63 5.14 4.40
N ALA A 62 3.92 6.02 5.35
CA ALA A 62 2.93 6.47 6.32
C ALA A 62 1.75 7.20 5.65
N GLU A 63 2.03 7.99 4.62
CA GLU A 63 0.97 8.66 3.86
C GLU A 63 0.09 7.67 3.10
N ILE A 64 0.67 6.61 2.55
CA ILE A 64 -0.08 5.52 1.90
C ILE A 64 -1.03 4.88 2.90
N VAL A 65 -0.53 4.50 4.07
CA VAL A 65 -1.32 3.87 5.12
C VAL A 65 -2.45 4.80 5.59
N LYS A 66 -2.14 6.06 5.78
CA LYS A 66 -3.11 7.07 6.20
C LYS A 66 -4.23 7.24 5.16
N HIS A 67 -3.88 7.25 3.89
CA HIS A 67 -4.86 7.36 2.81
C HIS A 67 -5.82 6.17 2.82
N ILE A 68 -5.29 4.96 2.95
CA ILE A 68 -6.08 3.73 2.99
C ILE A 68 -6.97 3.71 4.25
N GLY A 69 -6.40 4.03 5.41
CA GLY A 69 -7.13 4.07 6.67
C GLY A 69 -8.27 5.09 6.65
N GLY A 70 -8.09 6.20 5.95
CA GLY A 70 -9.11 7.23 5.80
C GLY A 70 -10.34 6.77 5.02
N GLN A 71 -10.21 5.73 4.20
CA GLN A 71 -11.32 5.16 3.45
C GLN A 71 -12.22 4.26 4.30
N SER A 72 -11.73 3.80 5.45
CA SER A 72 -12.47 2.94 6.36
C SER A 72 -12.24 3.41 7.80
N PRO A 73 -12.79 4.58 8.17
CA PRO A 73 -12.41 5.23 9.43
C PRO A 73 -12.75 4.44 10.69
N ALA A 74 -13.69 3.48 10.60
CA ALA A 74 -14.04 2.62 11.74
C ALA A 74 -13.19 1.35 11.80
N ALA A 75 -12.34 1.10 10.81
CA ALA A 75 -11.55 -0.12 10.75
C ALA A 75 -10.25 -0.01 11.55
N GLU A 76 -9.85 -1.14 12.15
CA GLU A 76 -8.50 -1.28 12.68
C GLU A 76 -7.53 -1.41 11.52
N VAL A 77 -6.48 -0.61 11.50
CA VAL A 77 -5.47 -0.64 10.44
C VAL A 77 -4.21 -1.31 10.98
N LEU A 78 -3.82 -2.40 10.32
CA LEU A 78 -2.57 -3.10 10.59
C LEU A 78 -1.69 -2.98 9.35
N TRP A 79 -0.43 -2.62 9.53
CA TRP A 79 0.46 -2.47 8.39
C TRP A 79 1.88 -2.92 8.70
N ALA A 80 2.59 -3.34 7.66
CA ALA A 80 3.96 -3.82 7.78
C ALA A 80 4.69 -3.66 6.45
N PHE A 81 6.02 -3.74 6.52
CA PHE A 81 6.86 -3.88 5.35
C PHE A 81 7.15 -5.37 5.14
N GLY A 82 7.12 -5.77 3.87
CA GLY A 82 7.47 -7.12 3.46
C GLY A 82 8.53 -7.10 2.38
N THR A 83 8.95 -8.29 1.97
CA THR A 83 9.87 -8.46 0.85
C THR A 83 9.30 -9.45 -0.13
N GLU A 84 9.58 -9.24 -1.42
CA GLU A 84 9.19 -10.14 -2.48
C GLU A 84 10.26 -10.12 -3.56
N GLU A 85 10.83 -11.29 -3.86
CA GLU A 85 11.84 -11.42 -4.89
C GLU A 85 11.26 -11.11 -6.26
N GLY A 86 12.08 -10.50 -7.11
CA GLY A 86 11.69 -10.17 -8.48
C GLY A 86 11.12 -8.79 -8.67
N LEU A 87 10.89 -8.03 -7.60
CA LEU A 87 10.38 -6.67 -7.73
C LEU A 87 11.42 -5.69 -8.29
N GLY A 88 12.71 -5.94 -8.06
CA GLY A 88 13.77 -5.04 -8.54
C GLY A 88 13.64 -3.65 -7.92
N ASP A 89 13.44 -2.64 -8.75
CA ASP A 89 13.27 -1.25 -8.29
C ASP A 89 11.83 -0.88 -8.00
N GLU A 90 10.88 -1.80 -8.18
CA GLU A 90 9.49 -1.56 -7.90
C GLU A 90 9.13 -1.86 -6.45
N ALA A 91 7.99 -1.34 -6.02
CA ALA A 91 7.33 -1.73 -4.78
C ALA A 91 5.94 -2.26 -5.10
N GLU A 92 5.46 -3.13 -4.22
CA GLU A 92 4.11 -3.69 -4.30
C GLU A 92 3.35 -3.30 -3.05
N LEU A 93 2.09 -2.95 -3.24
CA LEU A 93 1.18 -2.65 -2.16
C LEU A 93 0.06 -3.68 -2.16
N LEU A 94 -0.08 -4.41 -1.06
CA LEU A 94 -1.19 -5.32 -0.83
C LEU A 94 -2.10 -4.72 0.22
N VAL A 95 -3.37 -4.63 -0.07
CA VAL A 95 -4.38 -4.15 0.87
C VAL A 95 -5.49 -5.20 0.97
N GLU A 96 -5.80 -5.61 2.19
CA GLU A 96 -6.88 -6.56 2.44
C GLU A 96 -7.87 -5.95 3.42
N TRP A 97 -9.14 -5.86 3.01
CA TRP A 97 -10.23 -5.41 3.86
C TRP A 97 -11.03 -6.62 4.32
N SER A 98 -11.43 -6.62 5.59
CA SER A 98 -12.25 -7.70 6.14
C SER A 98 -13.23 -7.18 7.18
N TYR A 99 -14.22 -8.00 7.44
CA TYR A 99 -15.23 -7.72 8.45
C TYR A 99 -14.84 -8.26 9.82
#